data_b6d8e80fab17263ff1f488851c7dba64
#
_entry.id   b6d8e80fab17263ff1f488851c7dba64
#
_cell.length_a   1.000
_cell.length_b   1.000
_cell.length_c   1.000
_cell.angle_alpha   90.00
_cell.angle_beta   90.00
_cell.angle_gamma   90.00
#
_symmetry.space_group_name_H-M   'P 1'
#
loop_
_entity.id
_entity.type
_entity.pdbx_description
1 polymer ?
#
loop_
_entity_poly.entity_id
_entity_poly.type
_entity_poly.pdbx_seq_one_letter_code
_entity_poly.pdbx_strand_id
1 'polypeptide(L)'
;MELNEPKIRTGHPPHPILWKKNGLLPFRILLKATLFIIIFILSFHLLSFTPGFDSRKQTIEEILSVLERYPTGLASVTKEELAEVIYEEAIRYNHDPKFILAVIAIESEFHNWSVSEKGAKGLMQIMPYVAQSIAQEMGIEWSGDRTLFNPFLNIRIGIYYLSRLILDFRDLRLALTAYNYGPTYIKSLVERKERIPLNYYRKILTVYQNL
;
A
#
# COMPACT_ATOMS: atom_id res chain seq x y z
N MET A 1 -56.15 102.54 -11.49
CA MET A 1 -55.67 102.09 -12.83
C MET A 1 -54.39 101.31 -12.59
N GLU A 2 -54.58 99.96 -12.33
CA GLU A 2 -53.47 99.08 -11.96
C GLU A 2 -52.94 98.39 -13.22
N LEU A 3 -51.65 98.50 -13.44
CA LEU A 3 -50.95 97.88 -14.54
C LEU A 3 -50.54 96.42 -14.15
N ASN A 4 -51.08 95.52 -14.91
CA ASN A 4 -50.74 94.05 -14.77
C ASN A 4 -49.35 93.80 -15.35
N GLU A 5 -48.41 93.35 -14.51
CA GLU A 5 -47.09 92.80 -14.97
C GLU A 5 -47.23 91.32 -15.34
N PRO A 6 -46.56 90.90 -16.42
CA PRO A 6 -46.56 89.47 -16.82
C PRO A 6 -45.63 88.58 -15.96
N LYS A 7 -46.12 87.48 -15.42
CA LYS A 7 -45.37 86.47 -14.71
C LYS A 7 -44.38 85.72 -15.64
N ILE A 8 -43.10 85.88 -15.37
CA ILE A 8 -42.04 85.15 -16.01
C ILE A 8 -42.04 83.69 -15.40
N ARG A 9 -42.26 82.68 -16.22
CA ARG A 9 -42.05 81.25 -15.85
C ARG A 9 -40.57 80.93 -15.83
N THR A 10 -40.00 80.67 -14.66
CA THR A 10 -38.67 80.12 -14.48
C THR A 10 -38.67 78.69 -14.87
N GLY A 11 -38.04 78.33 -15.97
CA GLY A 11 -37.84 76.94 -16.39
C GLY A 11 -36.90 76.25 -15.43
N HIS A 12 -37.33 75.02 -15.01
CA HIS A 12 -36.46 74.13 -14.27
C HIS A 12 -35.25 73.67 -15.13
N PRO A 13 -34.07 73.55 -14.54
CA PRO A 13 -32.91 73.06 -15.25
C PRO A 13 -33.14 71.59 -15.63
N PRO A 14 -32.62 71.11 -16.76
CA PRO A 14 -32.77 69.76 -17.19
C PRO A 14 -32.02 68.84 -16.20
N HIS A 15 -32.69 67.74 -15.77
CA HIS A 15 -32.12 66.74 -14.91
C HIS A 15 -30.87 66.13 -15.58
N PRO A 16 -29.75 65.89 -14.81
CA PRO A 16 -28.58 65.25 -15.37
C PRO A 16 -28.93 63.82 -15.77
N ILE A 17 -28.66 63.45 -17.01
CA ILE A 17 -28.77 62.08 -17.51
C ILE A 17 -27.75 61.24 -16.77
N LEU A 18 -28.22 60.41 -15.80
CA LEU A 18 -27.42 59.43 -15.09
C LEU A 18 -26.96 58.36 -16.10
N TRP A 19 -25.76 58.48 -16.57
CA TRP A 19 -25.08 57.40 -17.28
C TRP A 19 -24.97 56.19 -16.36
N LYS A 20 -25.81 55.17 -16.56
CA LYS A 20 -25.68 53.91 -15.87
C LYS A 20 -24.35 53.27 -16.22
N LYS A 21 -23.41 53.22 -15.26
CA LYS A 21 -22.16 52.50 -15.33
C LYS A 21 -22.43 50.98 -15.30
N ASN A 22 -23.01 50.43 -16.34
CA ASN A 22 -23.35 49.00 -16.40
C ASN A 22 -22.33 48.13 -17.18
N GLY A 23 -21.15 48.67 -17.53
CA GLY A 23 -20.16 47.96 -18.34
C GLY A 23 -19.21 47.03 -17.58
N LEU A 24 -19.03 47.21 -16.27
CA LEU A 24 -18.04 46.44 -15.49
C LEU A 24 -18.64 45.25 -14.74
N LEU A 25 -19.96 45.20 -14.58
CA LEU A 25 -20.62 44.07 -13.88
C LEU A 25 -20.51 42.75 -14.64
N PRO A 26 -20.77 42.68 -15.94
CA PRO A 26 -20.63 41.45 -16.72
C PRO A 26 -19.15 40.99 -16.79
N PHE A 27 -18.19 41.90 -16.87
CA PHE A 27 -16.76 41.54 -16.88
C PHE A 27 -16.30 40.93 -15.55
N ARG A 28 -16.75 41.48 -14.42
CA ARG A 28 -16.45 40.92 -13.09
C ARG A 28 -17.08 39.51 -12.87
N ILE A 29 -18.26 39.29 -13.40
CA ILE A 29 -18.92 38.00 -13.36
C ILE A 29 -18.18 36.99 -14.24
N LEU A 30 -17.79 37.43 -15.45
CA LEU A 30 -17.01 36.60 -16.38
C LEU A 30 -15.65 36.21 -15.77
N LEU A 31 -14.96 37.16 -15.17
CA LEU A 31 -13.67 36.91 -14.50
C LEU A 31 -13.79 35.93 -13.32
N LYS A 32 -14.86 36.06 -12.53
CA LYS A 32 -15.12 35.09 -11.43
C LYS A 32 -15.47 33.71 -11.96
N ALA A 33 -16.27 33.64 -13.03
CA ALA A 33 -16.62 32.37 -13.66
C ALA A 33 -15.40 31.67 -14.27
N THR A 34 -14.52 32.41 -14.97
CA THR A 34 -13.27 31.86 -15.51
C THR A 34 -12.32 31.39 -14.40
N LEU A 35 -12.18 32.16 -13.32
CA LEU A 35 -11.38 31.77 -12.17
C LEU A 35 -11.94 30.49 -11.50
N PHE A 36 -13.26 30.39 -11.35
CA PHE A 36 -13.92 29.21 -10.80
C PHE A 36 -13.72 27.98 -11.69
N ILE A 37 -13.81 28.13 -13.01
CA ILE A 37 -13.54 27.06 -13.98
C ILE A 37 -12.07 26.62 -13.92
N ILE A 38 -11.13 27.55 -13.81
CA ILE A 38 -9.69 27.25 -13.68
C ILE A 38 -9.42 26.50 -12.36
N ILE A 39 -9.98 26.97 -11.25
CA ILE A 39 -9.86 26.28 -9.94
C ILE A 39 -10.50 24.88 -10.00
N PHE A 40 -11.65 24.75 -10.64
CA PHE A 40 -12.33 23.45 -10.82
C PHE A 40 -11.49 22.47 -11.67
N ILE A 41 -10.93 22.95 -12.78
CA ILE A 41 -10.03 22.16 -13.65
C ILE A 41 -8.76 21.80 -12.89
N LEU A 42 -8.14 22.72 -12.17
CA LEU A 42 -6.96 22.46 -11.33
C LEU A 42 -7.28 21.46 -10.20
N SER A 43 -8.43 21.58 -9.54
CA SER A 43 -8.89 20.63 -8.52
C SER A 43 -9.14 19.25 -9.12
N PHE A 44 -9.71 19.18 -10.32
CA PHE A 44 -9.93 17.92 -11.03
C PHE A 44 -8.62 17.27 -11.45
N HIS A 45 -7.65 18.04 -11.94
CA HIS A 45 -6.30 17.54 -12.24
C HIS A 45 -5.53 17.11 -10.99
N LEU A 46 -5.68 17.82 -9.86
CA LEU A 46 -5.09 17.40 -8.59
C LEU A 46 -5.72 16.11 -8.04
N LEU A 47 -7.03 15.91 -8.22
CA LEU A 47 -7.74 14.67 -7.86
C LEU A 47 -7.41 13.50 -8.81
N SER A 48 -7.07 13.78 -10.07
CA SER A 48 -6.65 12.76 -11.04
C SER A 48 -5.22 12.26 -10.82
N PHE A 49 -4.41 13.02 -10.10
CA PHE A 49 -3.09 12.61 -9.65
C PHE A 49 -3.23 11.92 -8.29
N THR A 50 -3.65 10.64 -8.31
CA THR A 50 -3.58 9.77 -7.13
C THR A 50 -2.23 9.06 -7.14
N PRO A 51 -1.20 9.62 -6.45
CA PRO A 51 0.14 9.01 -6.44
C PRO A 51 0.12 7.58 -5.88
N GLY A 52 -0.90 7.26 -5.07
CA GLY A 52 -1.01 5.94 -4.45
C GLY A 52 -1.48 4.82 -5.39
N PHE A 53 -2.31 5.11 -6.39
CA PHE A 53 -2.79 4.08 -7.33
C PHE A 53 -1.69 3.69 -8.33
N ASP A 54 -0.93 4.66 -8.80
CA ASP A 54 0.21 4.44 -9.71
C ASP A 54 1.34 3.67 -8.99
N SER A 55 1.62 4.02 -7.74
CA SER A 55 2.58 3.32 -6.89
C SER A 55 2.19 1.86 -6.60
N ARG A 56 0.90 1.57 -6.32
CA ARG A 56 0.42 0.19 -6.10
C ARG A 56 0.65 -0.67 -7.33
N LYS A 57 0.21 -0.19 -8.49
CA LYS A 57 0.33 -0.91 -9.75
C LYS A 57 1.79 -1.18 -10.10
N GLN A 58 2.63 -0.17 -9.99
CA GLN A 58 4.07 -0.31 -10.24
C GLN A 58 4.70 -1.36 -9.31
N THR A 59 4.39 -1.34 -8.02
CA THR A 59 4.94 -2.33 -7.07
C THR A 59 4.46 -3.75 -7.39
N ILE A 60 3.19 -3.94 -7.78
CA ILE A 60 2.68 -5.26 -8.20
C ILE A 60 3.38 -5.74 -9.47
N GLU A 61 3.64 -4.86 -10.45
CA GLU A 61 4.40 -5.18 -11.66
C GLU A 61 5.87 -5.57 -11.34
N GLU A 62 6.50 -4.90 -10.37
CA GLU A 62 7.83 -5.26 -9.88
C GLU A 62 7.83 -6.65 -9.22
N ILE A 63 6.85 -6.96 -8.35
CA ILE A 63 6.68 -8.30 -7.76
C ILE A 63 6.50 -9.35 -8.86
N LEU A 64 5.60 -9.10 -9.81
CA LEU A 64 5.33 -10.00 -10.93
C LEU A 64 6.60 -10.27 -11.75
N SER A 65 7.38 -9.22 -12.04
CA SER A 65 8.65 -9.35 -12.77
C SER A 65 9.65 -10.27 -12.07
N VAL A 66 9.63 -10.30 -10.73
CA VAL A 66 10.43 -11.25 -9.95
C VAL A 66 9.86 -12.66 -10.08
N LEU A 67 8.55 -12.85 -9.89
CA LEU A 67 7.90 -14.16 -9.96
C LEU A 67 8.05 -14.82 -11.34
N GLU A 68 8.09 -14.03 -12.41
CA GLU A 68 8.26 -14.56 -13.78
C GLU A 68 9.61 -15.23 -14.01
N ARG A 69 10.63 -14.85 -13.27
CA ARG A 69 11.98 -15.44 -13.36
C ARG A 69 12.07 -16.84 -12.76
N TYR A 70 11.04 -17.29 -12.02
CA TYR A 70 11.09 -18.55 -11.28
C TYR A 70 9.98 -19.54 -11.72
N PRO A 71 10.25 -20.85 -11.72
CA PRO A 71 9.24 -21.90 -11.89
C PRO A 71 8.47 -22.06 -10.58
N THR A 72 7.35 -21.34 -10.41
CA THR A 72 6.62 -21.28 -9.12
C THR A 72 5.86 -22.56 -8.77
N GLY A 73 5.58 -23.42 -9.75
CA GLY A 73 4.78 -24.63 -9.50
C GLY A 73 3.32 -24.36 -9.13
N LEU A 74 2.80 -23.17 -9.45
CA LEU A 74 1.38 -22.83 -9.23
C LEU A 74 0.50 -23.67 -10.17
N ALA A 75 -0.57 -24.27 -9.63
CA ALA A 75 -1.46 -25.14 -10.39
C ALA A 75 -2.72 -24.41 -10.90
N SER A 76 -3.43 -23.71 -10.02
CA SER A 76 -4.71 -23.05 -10.32
C SER A 76 -4.72 -21.56 -10.03
N VAL A 77 -3.55 -21.00 -9.71
CA VAL A 77 -3.34 -19.61 -9.34
C VAL A 77 -2.35 -19.01 -10.30
N THR A 78 -2.60 -17.80 -10.77
CA THR A 78 -1.69 -17.08 -11.65
C THR A 78 -0.59 -16.37 -10.83
N LYS A 79 0.50 -15.99 -11.51
CA LYS A 79 1.57 -15.19 -10.87
C LYS A 79 1.09 -13.77 -10.54
N GLU A 80 0.18 -13.23 -11.33
CA GLU A 80 -0.48 -11.95 -11.12
C GLU A 80 -1.29 -11.96 -9.82
N GLU A 81 -2.15 -12.96 -9.63
CA GLU A 81 -2.92 -13.13 -8.38
C GLU A 81 -2.00 -13.31 -7.17
N LEU A 82 -0.91 -14.04 -7.32
CA LEU A 82 0.07 -14.21 -6.25
C LEU A 82 0.81 -12.89 -5.95
N ALA A 83 1.15 -12.10 -6.97
CA ALA A 83 1.78 -10.79 -6.81
C ALA A 83 0.87 -9.83 -6.03
N GLU A 84 -0.43 -9.81 -6.34
CA GLU A 84 -1.41 -9.00 -5.61
C GLU A 84 -1.49 -9.42 -4.13
N VAL A 85 -1.57 -10.72 -3.84
CA VAL A 85 -1.63 -11.21 -2.45
C VAL A 85 -0.35 -10.89 -1.68
N ILE A 86 0.84 -11.04 -2.29
CA ILE A 86 2.10 -10.65 -1.66
C ILE A 86 2.11 -9.17 -1.33
N TYR A 87 1.69 -8.31 -2.28
CA TYR A 87 1.58 -6.89 -2.05
C TYR A 87 0.63 -6.57 -0.90
N GLU A 88 -0.60 -7.07 -0.95
CA GLU A 88 -1.64 -6.75 0.03
C GLU A 88 -1.26 -7.19 1.44
N GLU A 89 -0.74 -8.40 1.60
CA GLU A 89 -0.34 -8.90 2.91
C GLU A 89 0.94 -8.21 3.42
N ALA A 90 1.90 -7.85 2.54
CA ALA A 90 3.05 -7.06 2.94
C ALA A 90 2.64 -5.70 3.48
N ILE A 91 1.80 -4.95 2.75
CA ILE A 91 1.31 -3.63 3.17
C ILE A 91 0.46 -3.73 4.44
N ARG A 92 -0.39 -4.75 4.58
CA ARG A 92 -1.22 -4.99 5.76
C ARG A 92 -0.40 -5.02 7.06
N TYR A 93 0.79 -5.63 7.01
CA TYR A 93 1.69 -5.74 8.15
C TYR A 93 2.86 -4.75 8.13
N ASN A 94 2.77 -3.71 7.29
CA ASN A 94 3.78 -2.64 7.17
C ASN A 94 5.17 -3.17 6.80
N HIS A 95 5.21 -4.12 5.88
CA HIS A 95 6.46 -4.63 5.29
C HIS A 95 6.66 -4.11 3.87
N ASP A 96 7.92 -3.95 3.49
CA ASP A 96 8.31 -3.77 2.09
C ASP A 96 8.04 -5.09 1.32
N PRO A 97 7.22 -5.08 0.24
CA PRO A 97 6.98 -6.26 -0.58
C PRO A 97 8.28 -6.93 -1.08
N LYS A 98 9.30 -6.15 -1.41
CA LYS A 98 10.62 -6.66 -1.80
C LYS A 98 11.28 -7.47 -0.68
N PHE A 99 11.10 -7.06 0.57
CA PHE A 99 11.57 -7.83 1.73
C PHE A 99 10.86 -9.19 1.84
N ILE A 100 9.55 -9.23 1.61
CA ILE A 100 8.80 -10.51 1.58
C ILE A 100 9.27 -11.41 0.43
N LEU A 101 9.53 -10.85 -0.75
CA LEU A 101 10.10 -11.61 -1.86
C LEU A 101 11.47 -12.21 -1.50
N ALA A 102 12.32 -11.47 -0.78
CA ALA A 102 13.61 -11.99 -0.32
C ALA A 102 13.45 -13.17 0.65
N VAL A 103 12.44 -13.13 1.53
CA VAL A 103 12.13 -14.26 2.42
C VAL A 103 11.68 -15.47 1.61
N ILE A 104 10.71 -15.31 0.69
CA ILE A 104 10.20 -16.40 -0.16
C ILE A 104 11.32 -17.02 -1.00
N ALA A 105 12.21 -16.20 -1.55
CA ALA A 105 13.35 -16.66 -2.34
C ALA A 105 14.31 -17.57 -1.53
N ILE A 106 14.56 -17.24 -0.27
CA ILE A 106 15.42 -18.04 0.61
C ILE A 106 14.71 -19.29 1.10
N GLU A 107 13.40 -19.25 1.33
CA GLU A 107 12.64 -20.37 1.89
C GLU A 107 12.33 -21.46 0.86
N SER A 108 11.93 -21.09 -0.36
CA SER A 108 11.44 -22.04 -1.34
C SER A 108 11.94 -21.82 -2.77
N GLU A 109 12.75 -20.77 -3.01
CA GLU A 109 13.04 -20.30 -4.37
C GLU A 109 11.76 -20.08 -5.19
N PHE A 110 10.71 -19.59 -4.52
CA PHE A 110 9.35 -19.41 -5.07
C PHE A 110 8.62 -20.71 -5.47
N HIS A 111 9.11 -21.88 -5.09
CA HIS A 111 8.47 -23.15 -5.46
C HIS A 111 7.36 -23.52 -4.46
N ASN A 112 6.10 -23.48 -4.91
CA ASN A 112 4.92 -23.67 -4.04
C ASN A 112 4.85 -25.05 -3.34
N TRP A 113 5.39 -26.09 -3.95
CA TRP A 113 5.35 -27.48 -3.42
C TRP A 113 6.57 -27.87 -2.61
N SER A 114 7.41 -26.91 -2.24
CA SER A 114 8.60 -27.15 -1.45
C SER A 114 8.27 -27.74 -0.10
N VAL A 115 9.01 -28.80 0.27
CA VAL A 115 8.97 -29.45 1.59
C VAL A 115 10.40 -29.60 2.09
N SER A 116 10.71 -29.03 3.26
CA SER A 116 12.03 -29.20 3.87
C SER A 116 12.19 -30.56 4.55
N GLU A 117 13.41 -30.97 4.85
CA GLU A 117 13.71 -32.18 5.63
C GLU A 117 13.00 -32.19 7.00
N LYS A 118 12.76 -31.00 7.59
CA LYS A 118 12.05 -30.85 8.87
C LYS A 118 10.54 -30.78 8.72
N GLY A 119 10.02 -30.85 7.48
CA GLY A 119 8.59 -30.83 7.19
C GLY A 119 7.95 -29.44 7.09
N ALA A 120 8.75 -28.37 6.98
CA ALA A 120 8.23 -27.04 6.61
C ALA A 120 7.73 -27.04 5.17
N LYS A 121 6.65 -26.29 4.85
CA LYS A 121 5.93 -26.44 3.57
C LYS A 121 5.56 -25.09 2.94
N GLY A 122 5.53 -25.11 1.60
CA GLY A 122 5.02 -24.02 0.77
C GLY A 122 6.02 -22.89 0.56
N LEU A 123 5.53 -21.78 0.00
CA LEU A 123 6.34 -20.63 -0.41
C LEU A 123 7.16 -20.02 0.72
N MET A 124 6.60 -19.91 1.91
CA MET A 124 7.24 -19.32 3.08
C MET A 124 7.71 -20.38 4.11
N GLN A 125 7.72 -21.67 3.73
CA GLN A 125 8.25 -22.77 4.53
C GLN A 125 7.76 -22.78 5.98
N ILE A 126 6.43 -22.82 6.16
CA ILE A 126 5.84 -22.83 7.50
C ILE A 126 5.72 -24.25 8.04
N MET A 127 6.12 -24.44 9.29
CA MET A 127 5.92 -25.72 9.98
C MET A 127 4.43 -25.97 10.22
N PRO A 128 3.90 -27.19 9.94
CA PRO A 128 2.46 -27.48 10.08
C PRO A 128 1.85 -27.12 11.42
N TYR A 129 2.54 -27.38 12.53
CA TYR A 129 2.06 -27.04 13.87
C TYR A 129 1.98 -25.52 14.12
N VAL A 130 2.93 -24.72 13.54
CA VAL A 130 2.90 -23.27 13.60
C VAL A 130 1.73 -22.75 12.76
N ALA A 131 1.58 -23.25 11.54
CA ALA A 131 0.51 -22.84 10.63
C ALA A 131 -0.88 -23.15 11.19
N GLN A 132 -1.07 -24.31 11.83
CA GLN A 132 -2.33 -24.68 12.45
C GLN A 132 -2.72 -23.71 13.58
N SER A 133 -1.78 -23.36 14.45
CA SER A 133 -2.00 -22.39 15.53
C SER A 133 -2.38 -21.03 14.99
N ILE A 134 -1.66 -20.57 13.97
CA ILE A 134 -1.91 -19.27 13.33
C ILE A 134 -3.23 -19.27 12.55
N ALA A 135 -3.54 -20.34 11.83
CA ALA A 135 -4.80 -20.49 11.11
C ALA A 135 -6.00 -20.37 12.06
N GLN A 136 -5.93 -21.01 13.22
CA GLN A 136 -6.95 -20.90 14.26
C GLN A 136 -7.09 -19.45 14.76
N GLU A 137 -5.98 -18.78 15.02
CA GLU A 137 -5.95 -17.39 15.48
C GLU A 137 -6.53 -16.42 14.43
N MET A 138 -6.25 -16.67 13.16
CA MET A 138 -6.73 -15.84 12.03
C MET A 138 -8.13 -16.21 11.54
N GLY A 139 -8.79 -17.24 12.11
CA GLY A 139 -10.08 -17.75 11.63
C GLY A 139 -10.00 -18.42 10.24
N ILE A 140 -8.82 -18.95 9.88
CA ILE A 140 -8.61 -19.69 8.63
C ILE A 140 -8.94 -21.17 8.89
N GLU A 141 -9.75 -21.77 8.00
CA GLU A 141 -10.05 -23.20 8.07
C GLU A 141 -8.77 -24.02 7.83
N TRP A 142 -8.42 -24.85 8.83
CA TRP A 142 -7.25 -25.69 8.75
C TRP A 142 -7.57 -27.04 8.09
N SER A 143 -6.99 -27.28 6.92
CA SER A 143 -7.12 -28.52 6.13
C SER A 143 -5.79 -29.25 5.94
N GLY A 144 -4.88 -29.13 6.92
CA GLY A 144 -3.55 -29.74 6.88
C GLY A 144 -2.70 -29.23 5.73
N ASP A 145 -2.08 -30.16 5.00
CA ASP A 145 -1.19 -29.85 3.89
C ASP A 145 -1.85 -29.01 2.78
N ARG A 146 -3.16 -29.18 2.56
CA ARG A 146 -3.90 -28.36 1.58
C ARG A 146 -3.86 -26.88 1.91
N THR A 147 -3.92 -26.52 3.20
CA THR A 147 -3.77 -25.11 3.63
C THR A 147 -2.37 -24.58 3.33
N LEU A 148 -1.33 -25.38 3.59
CA LEU A 148 0.07 -24.98 3.39
C LEU A 148 0.49 -24.94 1.92
N PHE A 149 -0.10 -25.73 1.05
CA PHE A 149 0.14 -25.69 -0.39
C PHE A 149 -0.83 -24.78 -1.16
N ASN A 150 -1.82 -24.18 -0.47
CA ASN A 150 -2.53 -23.04 -1.02
C ASN A 150 -1.62 -21.81 -0.94
N PRO A 151 -1.15 -21.24 -2.08
CA PRO A 151 -0.14 -20.20 -2.07
C PRO A 151 -0.61 -18.94 -1.34
N PHE A 152 -1.88 -18.60 -1.44
CA PHE A 152 -2.45 -17.44 -0.77
C PHE A 152 -2.47 -17.59 0.75
N LEU A 153 -2.91 -18.77 1.23
CA LEU A 153 -2.95 -19.04 2.66
C LEU A 153 -1.54 -19.17 3.25
N ASN A 154 -0.61 -19.75 2.50
CA ASN A 154 0.78 -19.85 2.91
C ASN A 154 1.43 -18.48 3.08
N ILE A 155 1.26 -17.56 2.12
CA ILE A 155 1.73 -16.17 2.19
C ILE A 155 1.10 -15.44 3.39
N ARG A 156 -0.24 -15.52 3.55
CA ARG A 156 -0.94 -14.85 4.65
C ARG A 156 -0.45 -15.33 6.03
N ILE A 157 -0.36 -16.62 6.23
CA ILE A 157 0.12 -17.24 7.47
C ILE A 157 1.59 -16.88 7.71
N GLY A 158 2.43 -16.97 6.67
CA GLY A 158 3.86 -16.72 6.76
C GLY A 158 4.20 -15.28 7.10
N ILE A 159 3.57 -14.31 6.44
CA ILE A 159 3.77 -12.88 6.72
C ILE A 159 3.26 -12.53 8.11
N TYR A 160 2.09 -13.04 8.51
CA TYR A 160 1.58 -12.85 9.86
C TYR A 160 2.54 -13.39 10.92
N TYR A 161 3.05 -14.61 10.73
CA TYR A 161 4.03 -15.22 11.64
C TYR A 161 5.32 -14.39 11.75
N LEU A 162 5.86 -13.96 10.61
CA LEU A 162 7.04 -13.10 10.56
C LEU A 162 6.80 -11.79 11.32
N SER A 163 5.66 -11.16 11.10
CA SER A 163 5.27 -9.91 11.75
C SER A 163 5.18 -10.06 13.27
N ARG A 164 4.62 -11.16 13.75
CA ARG A 164 4.59 -11.47 15.19
C ARG A 164 5.98 -11.61 15.77
N LEU A 165 6.87 -12.31 15.08
CA LEU A 165 8.26 -12.44 15.54
C LEU A 165 8.98 -11.10 15.58
N ILE A 166 8.74 -10.20 14.61
CA ILE A 166 9.31 -8.85 14.61
C ILE A 166 8.80 -8.05 15.83
N LEU A 167 7.52 -8.15 16.14
CA LEU A 167 6.94 -7.50 17.32
C LEU A 167 7.48 -8.09 18.64
N ASP A 168 7.61 -9.41 18.72
CA ASP A 168 8.08 -10.11 19.92
C ASP A 168 9.55 -9.82 20.23
N PHE A 169 10.41 -9.86 19.22
CA PHE A 169 11.85 -9.65 19.41
C PHE A 169 12.29 -8.20 19.34
N ARG A 170 11.52 -7.31 18.70
CA ARG A 170 11.83 -5.88 18.46
C ARG A 170 13.21 -5.63 17.82
N ASP A 171 13.77 -6.65 17.20
CA ASP A 171 15.03 -6.65 16.47
C ASP A 171 14.87 -7.56 15.26
N LEU A 172 15.00 -7.01 14.06
CA LEU A 172 14.81 -7.75 12.80
C LEU A 172 15.80 -8.92 12.66
N ARG A 173 17.02 -8.77 13.17
CA ARG A 173 18.03 -9.84 13.12
C ARG A 173 17.60 -11.04 13.95
N LEU A 174 17.09 -10.79 15.16
CA LEU A 174 16.59 -11.82 16.05
C LEU A 174 15.31 -12.43 15.53
N ALA A 175 14.38 -11.63 15.01
CA ALA A 175 13.11 -12.08 14.46
C ALA A 175 13.30 -13.01 13.26
N LEU A 176 14.13 -12.62 12.28
CA LEU A 176 14.45 -13.48 11.13
C LEU A 176 15.19 -14.75 11.57
N THR A 177 16.10 -14.64 12.53
CA THR A 177 16.78 -15.81 13.06
C THR A 177 15.80 -16.74 13.79
N ALA A 178 14.84 -16.18 14.53
CA ALA A 178 13.78 -16.93 15.20
C ALA A 178 12.80 -17.58 14.22
N TYR A 179 12.55 -16.95 13.07
CA TYR A 179 11.75 -17.52 12.00
C TYR A 179 12.36 -18.86 11.51
N ASN A 180 13.68 -18.87 11.29
CA ASN A 180 14.38 -20.03 10.77
C ASN A 180 14.72 -21.12 11.84
N TYR A 181 15.16 -20.69 13.03
CA TYR A 181 15.61 -21.60 14.09
C TYR A 181 14.56 -21.88 15.18
N GLY A 182 13.45 -21.17 15.16
CA GLY A 182 12.41 -21.22 16.18
C GLY A 182 12.60 -20.20 17.31
N PRO A 183 11.50 -19.55 17.74
CA PRO A 183 11.55 -18.45 18.72
C PRO A 183 12.04 -18.88 20.10
N THR A 184 11.66 -20.08 20.57
CA THR A 184 12.08 -20.60 21.88
C THR A 184 13.61 -20.77 21.94
N TYR A 185 14.20 -21.30 20.88
CA TYR A 185 15.65 -21.47 20.81
C TYR A 185 16.38 -20.12 20.84
N ILE A 186 15.94 -19.15 20.04
CA ILE A 186 16.59 -17.84 20.01
C ILE A 186 16.41 -17.07 21.34
N LYS A 187 15.23 -17.15 21.97
CA LYS A 187 15.03 -16.59 23.32
C LYS A 187 16.03 -17.18 24.31
N SER A 188 16.23 -18.51 24.31
CA SER A 188 17.18 -19.15 25.19
C SER A 188 18.65 -18.73 24.97
N LEU A 189 19.06 -18.48 23.71
CA LEU A 189 20.40 -17.96 23.43
C LEU A 189 20.57 -16.53 23.93
N VAL A 190 19.56 -15.67 23.77
CA VAL A 190 19.57 -14.30 24.27
C VAL A 190 19.68 -14.26 25.78
N GLU A 191 18.87 -15.08 26.50
CA GLU A 191 18.89 -15.20 27.97
C GLU A 191 20.25 -15.66 28.48
N ARG A 192 20.87 -16.63 27.82
CA ARG A 192 22.21 -17.15 28.17
C ARG A 192 23.34 -16.27 27.67
N LYS A 193 23.06 -15.17 26.96
CA LYS A 193 24.06 -14.29 26.33
C LYS A 193 25.01 -15.03 25.38
N GLU A 194 24.51 -16.08 24.74
CA GLU A 194 25.24 -16.87 23.76
C GLU A 194 25.23 -16.21 22.36
N ARG A 195 26.10 -16.69 21.48
CA ARG A 195 26.24 -16.17 20.12
C ARG A 195 25.01 -16.50 19.29
N ILE A 196 24.38 -15.49 18.70
CA ILE A 196 23.22 -15.67 17.80
C ILE A 196 23.68 -16.05 16.38
N PRO A 197 23.11 -17.10 15.75
CA PRO A 197 23.47 -17.54 14.41
C PRO A 197 22.82 -16.67 13.33
N LEU A 198 23.45 -15.56 12.93
CA LEU A 198 22.88 -14.56 12.01
C LEU A 198 23.00 -14.93 10.52
N ASN A 199 23.31 -16.17 10.15
CA ASN A 199 23.51 -16.57 8.76
C ASN A 199 22.23 -16.41 7.92
N TYR A 200 21.10 -16.78 8.46
CA TYR A 200 19.81 -16.65 7.78
C TYR A 200 19.47 -15.16 7.52
N TYR A 201 19.60 -14.31 8.53
CA TYR A 201 19.43 -12.86 8.39
C TYR A 201 20.30 -12.27 7.27
N ARG A 202 21.60 -12.65 7.23
CA ARG A 202 22.52 -12.16 6.18
C ARG A 202 22.10 -12.62 4.80
N LYS A 203 21.63 -13.87 4.63
CA LYS A 203 21.13 -14.38 3.35
C LYS A 203 19.96 -13.56 2.86
N ILE A 204 18.96 -13.28 3.73
CA ILE A 204 17.81 -12.45 3.39
C ILE A 204 18.26 -11.06 2.92
N LEU A 205 19.16 -10.40 3.65
CA LEU A 205 19.66 -9.09 3.26
C LEU A 205 20.37 -9.10 1.92
N THR A 206 21.21 -10.11 1.66
CA THR A 206 21.90 -10.24 0.38
C THR A 206 20.90 -10.37 -0.78
N VAL A 207 19.87 -11.20 -0.63
CA VAL A 207 18.82 -11.34 -1.66
C VAL A 207 18.04 -10.04 -1.81
N TYR A 208 17.62 -9.43 -0.71
CA TYR A 208 16.89 -8.15 -0.71
C TYR A 208 17.64 -7.04 -1.47
N GLN A 209 18.94 -6.97 -1.35
CA GLN A 209 19.77 -5.98 -2.07
C GLN A 209 19.89 -6.26 -3.58
N ASN A 210 19.70 -7.52 -4.01
CA ASN A 210 19.91 -7.95 -5.39
C ASN A 210 18.62 -8.21 -6.20
N LEU A 211 17.45 -8.14 -5.56
CA LEU A 211 16.16 -8.17 -6.24
C LEU A 211 15.87 -6.82 -6.93
#